data_e0be3d9390ef66f84588262319c92c83
#
_entry.id   e0be3d9390ef66f84588262319c92c83
#
_cell.length_a   1.000
_cell.length_b   1.000
_cell.length_c   1.000
_cell.angle_alpha   90.00
_cell.angle_beta   90.00
_cell.angle_gamma   90.00
#
_symmetry.space_group_name_H-M   'P 1'
#
loop_
_entity.id
_entity.type
_entity.pdbx_description
1 polymer ?
#
loop_
_entity_poly.entity_id
_entity_poly.type
_entity_poly.pdbx_seq_one_letter_code
_entity_poly.pdbx_strand_id
1 'polypeptide(L)'
;MNRFLVLSCLTLLLAACAPQGPSALIVVTHDSFAASDSVIKSFEQAQNAKVTFIKSGDAGAALSKVILSKAAPLGDVFYGVDNTFLSRALAAGIYQPYDSPALAQIPLAFQLDPTHAALPVDESDVCLVYDKAYFSSHNLTVPASLEDLIRPEYKDLLVMENPATSSTGLVFLLATVKHFGDPNYLGFWKNLRANGLVVVDGWETAYYTNFSGSSGKGLQPIVISYATDPAAEVMNSTTPLADSPVGSILGPDTCFRQIEFVGILTGTHQLGLAQKFVDFMLGAQFQADIPGQMYVYPVLPNIQLPAAFVKYAQTPSQPASLAPDEIAKNRDVWIQAWTDAVLH
;
A
#
# COMPACT_ATOMS: atom_id res chain seq x y z
N MET A 1 -76.82 20.94 -39.91
CA MET A 1 -76.70 20.36 -38.58
C MET A 1 -75.52 19.37 -38.58
N ASN A 2 -74.30 19.87 -38.40
CA ASN A 2 -73.07 19.04 -38.46
C ASN A 2 -72.56 18.82 -37.05
N ARG A 3 -72.55 17.57 -36.62
CA ARG A 3 -71.92 17.13 -35.37
C ARG A 3 -70.44 16.81 -35.65
N PHE A 4 -69.53 17.65 -35.18
CA PHE A 4 -68.10 17.34 -35.16
C PHE A 4 -67.81 16.40 -33.95
N LEU A 5 -67.33 15.21 -34.24
CA LEU A 5 -66.81 14.28 -33.22
C LEU A 5 -65.33 14.63 -32.99
N VAL A 6 -64.99 15.17 -31.83
CA VAL A 6 -63.63 15.39 -31.40
C VAL A 6 -63.10 14.10 -30.77
N LEU A 7 -62.24 13.36 -31.48
CA LEU A 7 -61.55 12.20 -31.02
C LEU A 7 -60.27 12.64 -30.27
N SER A 8 -60.33 12.63 -28.93
CA SER A 8 -59.17 12.95 -28.05
C SER A 8 -58.24 11.75 -28.01
N CYS A 9 -57.09 11.80 -28.74
CA CYS A 9 -56.03 10.82 -28.62
C CYS A 9 -55.26 11.04 -27.32
N LEU A 10 -55.51 10.22 -26.31
CA LEU A 10 -54.75 10.13 -25.09
C LEU A 10 -53.47 9.30 -25.35
N THR A 11 -52.37 9.97 -25.73
CA THR A 11 -51.06 9.32 -25.86
C THR A 11 -50.52 9.02 -24.48
N LEU A 12 -50.60 7.77 -24.01
CA LEU A 12 -49.87 7.25 -22.85
C LEU A 12 -48.39 7.28 -23.20
N LEU A 13 -47.64 8.20 -22.61
CA LEU A 13 -46.18 8.17 -22.55
C LEU A 13 -45.79 7.00 -21.58
N LEU A 14 -45.59 5.81 -22.15
CA LEU A 14 -44.86 4.74 -21.51
C LEU A 14 -43.40 5.21 -21.46
N ALA A 15 -42.97 5.83 -20.37
CA ALA A 15 -41.57 5.99 -20.06
C ALA A 15 -40.99 4.58 -19.92
N ALA A 16 -40.45 4.05 -20.99
CA ALA A 16 -39.69 2.80 -20.95
C ALA A 16 -38.49 3.05 -20.04
N CYS A 17 -38.49 2.46 -18.85
CA CYS A 17 -37.28 2.25 -18.08
C CYS A 17 -36.37 1.33 -18.91
N ALA A 18 -35.57 1.91 -19.78
CA ALA A 18 -34.47 1.17 -20.38
C ALA A 18 -33.57 0.70 -19.23
N PRO A 19 -33.17 -0.58 -19.18
CA PRO A 19 -32.24 -1.03 -18.21
C PRO A 19 -30.98 -0.16 -18.33
N GLN A 20 -30.68 0.63 -17.30
CA GLN A 20 -29.42 1.34 -17.25
C GLN A 20 -28.32 0.29 -17.25
N GLY A 21 -27.37 0.41 -18.16
CA GLY A 21 -26.13 -0.39 -18.13
C GLY A 21 -25.43 -0.28 -16.77
N PRO A 22 -24.46 -1.14 -16.50
CA PRO A 22 -23.74 -1.13 -15.22
C PRO A 22 -23.12 0.25 -14.98
N SER A 23 -23.21 0.74 -13.74
CA SER A 23 -22.56 1.96 -13.33
C SER A 23 -21.05 1.76 -13.31
N ALA A 24 -20.26 2.73 -13.82
CA ALA A 24 -18.81 2.64 -13.79
C ALA A 24 -18.26 3.21 -12.47
N LEU A 25 -17.30 2.53 -11.87
CA LEU A 25 -16.52 3.00 -10.73
C LEU A 25 -15.04 2.94 -11.08
N ILE A 26 -14.33 4.04 -10.89
CA ILE A 26 -12.88 4.12 -11.13
C ILE A 26 -12.17 4.18 -9.77
N VAL A 27 -11.28 3.21 -9.55
CA VAL A 27 -10.46 3.12 -8.34
C VAL A 27 -9.01 3.37 -8.71
N VAL A 28 -8.44 4.44 -8.19
CA VAL A 28 -7.01 4.73 -8.33
C VAL A 28 -6.25 3.95 -7.26
N THR A 29 -5.14 3.32 -7.62
CA THR A 29 -4.31 2.53 -6.71
C THR A 29 -2.82 2.77 -6.94
N HIS A 30 -1.99 2.34 -5.98
CA HIS A 30 -0.58 2.10 -6.26
C HIS A 30 -0.42 0.90 -7.23
N ASP A 31 0.76 0.73 -7.82
CA ASP A 31 0.98 -0.24 -8.91
C ASP A 31 1.03 -1.69 -8.46
N SER A 32 1.40 -1.96 -7.21
CA SER A 32 1.40 -3.31 -6.62
C SER A 32 0.03 -3.78 -6.10
N PHE A 33 -1.03 -2.97 -6.18
CA PHE A 33 -2.38 -3.38 -5.77
C PHE A 33 -2.85 -4.62 -6.55
N ALA A 34 -3.39 -5.59 -5.82
CA ALA A 34 -4.01 -6.79 -6.36
C ALA A 34 -5.25 -7.21 -5.54
N ALA A 35 -6.24 -7.74 -6.24
CA ALA A 35 -7.41 -8.39 -5.66
C ALA A 35 -7.88 -9.51 -6.59
N SER A 36 -8.46 -10.57 -6.05
CA SER A 36 -8.98 -11.66 -6.87
C SER A 36 -10.10 -11.20 -7.79
N ASP A 37 -10.05 -11.59 -9.05
CA ASP A 37 -11.11 -11.34 -10.02
C ASP A 37 -12.50 -11.76 -9.52
N SER A 38 -12.58 -12.91 -8.82
CA SER A 38 -13.82 -13.43 -8.26
C SER A 38 -14.40 -12.52 -7.17
N VAL A 39 -13.54 -11.92 -6.35
CA VAL A 39 -13.93 -11.00 -5.28
C VAL A 39 -14.44 -9.70 -5.88
N ILE A 40 -13.73 -9.12 -6.84
CA ILE A 40 -14.19 -7.90 -7.54
C ILE A 40 -15.49 -8.15 -8.32
N LYS A 41 -15.60 -9.27 -9.05
CA LYS A 41 -16.84 -9.64 -9.76
C LYS A 41 -18.04 -9.81 -8.84
N SER A 42 -17.84 -10.26 -7.59
CA SER A 42 -18.95 -10.36 -6.62
C SER A 42 -19.54 -8.98 -6.29
N PHE A 43 -18.68 -7.97 -6.11
CA PHE A 43 -19.11 -6.58 -5.94
C PHE A 43 -19.81 -6.05 -7.19
N GLU A 44 -19.22 -6.25 -8.38
CA GLU A 44 -19.77 -5.80 -9.66
C GLU A 44 -21.20 -6.36 -9.88
N GLN A 45 -21.39 -7.64 -9.59
CA GLN A 45 -22.70 -8.30 -9.71
C GLN A 45 -23.70 -7.77 -8.67
N ALA A 46 -23.28 -7.64 -7.41
CA ALA A 46 -24.16 -7.18 -6.32
C ALA A 46 -24.62 -5.74 -6.52
N GLN A 47 -23.79 -4.89 -7.16
CA GLN A 47 -24.08 -3.48 -7.34
C GLN A 47 -24.49 -3.10 -8.78
N ASN A 48 -24.60 -4.06 -9.70
CA ASN A 48 -24.78 -3.82 -11.15
C ASN A 48 -23.79 -2.74 -11.62
N ALA A 49 -22.50 -2.96 -11.35
CA ALA A 49 -21.43 -2.00 -11.60
C ALA A 49 -20.28 -2.64 -12.37
N LYS A 50 -19.39 -1.78 -12.92
CA LYS A 50 -18.09 -2.18 -13.47
C LYS A 50 -17.00 -1.40 -12.75
N VAL A 51 -16.06 -2.11 -12.15
CA VAL A 51 -14.91 -1.52 -11.47
C VAL A 51 -13.71 -1.49 -12.42
N THR A 52 -13.04 -0.35 -12.49
CA THR A 52 -11.80 -0.19 -13.25
C THR A 52 -10.72 0.33 -12.32
N PHE A 53 -9.60 -0.38 -12.25
CA PHE A 53 -8.43 0.04 -11.47
C PHE A 53 -7.46 0.83 -12.35
N ILE A 54 -7.00 2.00 -11.84
CA ILE A 54 -5.96 2.82 -12.47
C ILE A 54 -4.73 2.76 -11.58
N LYS A 55 -3.75 1.94 -11.97
CA LYS A 55 -2.44 1.88 -11.31
C LYS A 55 -1.64 3.13 -11.63
N SER A 56 -1.18 3.86 -10.61
CA SER A 56 -0.66 5.22 -10.76
C SER A 56 0.79 5.41 -10.31
N GLY A 57 1.55 4.34 -10.20
CA GLY A 57 2.89 4.30 -9.63
C GLY A 57 2.85 3.91 -8.17
N ASP A 58 3.98 3.92 -7.48
CA ASP A 58 4.04 3.64 -6.05
C ASP A 58 3.32 4.73 -5.25
N ALA A 59 3.03 4.48 -3.97
CA ALA A 59 2.11 5.24 -3.13
C ALA A 59 2.35 6.76 -3.13
N GLY A 60 3.61 7.20 -2.98
CA GLY A 60 3.97 8.62 -2.99
C GLY A 60 3.78 9.28 -4.37
N ALA A 61 4.10 8.54 -5.45
CA ALA A 61 3.89 8.98 -6.82
C ALA A 61 2.39 9.04 -7.17
N ALA A 62 1.61 8.02 -6.79
CA ALA A 62 0.16 7.97 -6.96
C ALA A 62 -0.53 9.12 -6.22
N LEU A 63 -0.18 9.34 -4.94
CA LEU A 63 -0.69 10.45 -4.16
C LEU A 63 -0.40 11.81 -4.81
N SER A 64 0.81 12.00 -5.32
CA SER A 64 1.18 13.25 -6.02
C SER A 64 0.30 13.50 -7.25
N LYS A 65 0.02 12.47 -8.05
CA LYS A 65 -0.87 12.56 -9.21
C LYS A 65 -2.31 12.88 -8.81
N VAL A 66 -2.82 12.22 -7.77
CA VAL A 66 -4.18 12.48 -7.25
C VAL A 66 -4.31 13.91 -6.72
N ILE A 67 -3.31 14.43 -6.00
CA ILE A 67 -3.31 15.82 -5.52
C ILE A 67 -3.33 16.79 -6.70
N LEU A 68 -2.48 16.59 -7.71
CA LEU A 68 -2.40 17.45 -8.89
C LEU A 68 -3.69 17.45 -9.73
N SER A 69 -4.41 16.34 -9.72
CA SER A 69 -5.68 16.17 -10.46
C SER A 69 -6.92 16.49 -9.63
N LYS A 70 -6.81 17.04 -8.42
CA LYS A 70 -7.95 17.28 -7.51
C LYS A 70 -9.11 18.04 -8.13
N ALA A 71 -8.85 19.00 -9.03
CA ALA A 71 -9.90 19.79 -9.71
C ALA A 71 -10.67 18.95 -10.77
N ALA A 72 -10.08 17.87 -11.26
CA ALA A 72 -10.67 16.89 -12.18
C ALA A 72 -10.16 15.50 -11.78
N PRO A 73 -10.78 14.87 -10.75
CA PRO A 73 -10.25 13.67 -10.12
C PRO A 73 -10.09 12.51 -11.12
N LEU A 74 -9.01 11.76 -10.97
CA LEU A 74 -8.67 10.61 -11.83
C LEU A 74 -9.65 9.44 -11.67
N GLY A 75 -10.41 9.41 -10.58
CA GLY A 75 -11.35 8.35 -10.27
C GLY A 75 -12.29 8.74 -9.14
N ASP A 76 -12.96 7.74 -8.59
CA ASP A 76 -13.99 7.90 -7.56
C ASP A 76 -13.46 7.54 -6.16
N VAL A 77 -12.52 6.59 -6.11
CA VAL A 77 -11.89 6.08 -4.88
C VAL A 77 -10.38 6.06 -5.09
N PHE A 78 -9.62 6.34 -4.05
CA PHE A 78 -8.17 6.15 -4.05
C PHE A 78 -7.75 5.28 -2.86
N TYR A 79 -7.01 4.20 -3.14
CA TYR A 79 -6.41 3.29 -2.18
C TYR A 79 -4.88 3.28 -2.32
N GLY A 80 -4.17 3.15 -1.18
CA GLY A 80 -2.73 2.99 -1.12
C GLY A 80 -1.97 4.20 -0.55
N VAL A 81 -2.68 5.15 0.09
CA VAL A 81 -2.04 6.09 1.02
C VAL A 81 -1.80 5.35 2.32
N ASP A 82 -0.57 5.36 2.80
CA ASP A 82 -0.22 4.79 4.09
C ASP A 82 -0.13 5.84 5.21
N ASN A 83 0.10 5.37 6.45
CA ASN A 83 0.22 6.23 7.62
C ASN A 83 1.36 7.26 7.51
N THR A 84 2.37 7.05 6.66
CA THR A 84 3.47 8.01 6.48
C THR A 84 3.11 9.16 5.56
N PHE A 85 2.25 8.92 4.58
CA PHE A 85 1.70 9.92 3.68
C PHE A 85 0.31 10.45 4.06
N LEU A 86 -0.37 9.87 5.04
CA LEU A 86 -1.75 10.19 5.43
C LEU A 86 -1.98 11.68 5.65
N SER A 87 -1.13 12.32 6.44
CA SER A 87 -1.24 13.75 6.74
C SER A 87 -1.19 14.63 5.48
N ARG A 88 -0.40 14.24 4.46
CA ARG A 88 -0.31 14.95 3.18
C ARG A 88 -1.60 14.81 2.37
N ALA A 89 -2.20 13.61 2.36
CA ALA A 89 -3.46 13.37 1.68
C ALA A 89 -4.60 14.16 2.32
N LEU A 90 -4.69 14.15 3.65
CA LEU A 90 -5.70 14.88 4.42
C LEU A 90 -5.54 16.41 4.25
N ALA A 91 -4.32 16.94 4.38
CA ALA A 91 -4.04 18.36 4.19
C ALA A 91 -4.36 18.84 2.75
N ALA A 92 -4.15 17.99 1.74
CA ALA A 92 -4.53 18.31 0.37
C ALA A 92 -6.05 18.27 0.14
N GLY A 93 -6.84 17.69 1.06
CA GLY A 93 -8.30 17.59 0.98
C GLY A 93 -8.77 16.83 -0.26
N ILE A 94 -8.04 15.77 -0.61
CA ILE A 94 -8.39 14.91 -1.76
C ILE A 94 -9.53 13.96 -1.45
N TYR A 95 -9.76 13.67 -0.18
CA TYR A 95 -10.80 12.78 0.29
C TYR A 95 -11.99 13.53 0.88
N GLN A 96 -13.18 12.96 0.75
CA GLN A 96 -14.37 13.38 1.49
C GLN A 96 -14.68 12.38 2.60
N PRO A 97 -15.13 12.87 3.79
CA PRO A 97 -15.44 12.00 4.91
C PRO A 97 -16.55 11.00 4.60
N TYR A 98 -16.40 9.79 5.15
CA TYR A 98 -17.42 8.74 5.07
C TYR A 98 -17.41 7.87 6.34
N ASP A 99 -18.47 7.95 7.12
CA ASP A 99 -18.70 7.10 8.30
C ASP A 99 -19.15 5.70 7.89
N SER A 100 -18.20 4.86 7.46
CA SER A 100 -18.51 3.48 7.13
C SER A 100 -18.96 2.70 8.38
N PRO A 101 -20.09 1.98 8.34
CA PRO A 101 -20.51 1.11 9.44
C PRO A 101 -19.51 0.00 9.75
N ALA A 102 -18.64 -0.36 8.81
CA ALA A 102 -17.60 -1.38 9.00
C ALA A 102 -16.52 -0.95 9.99
N LEU A 103 -16.28 0.36 10.19
CA LEU A 103 -15.31 0.88 11.16
C LEU A 103 -15.57 0.38 12.59
N ALA A 104 -16.82 0.09 12.96
CA ALA A 104 -17.16 -0.44 14.27
C ALA A 104 -16.51 -1.81 14.57
N GLN A 105 -16.07 -2.54 13.55
CA GLN A 105 -15.41 -3.84 13.67
C GLN A 105 -13.88 -3.76 13.58
N ILE A 106 -13.34 -2.61 13.18
CA ILE A 106 -11.89 -2.40 12.99
C ILE A 106 -11.30 -1.81 14.27
N PRO A 107 -10.18 -2.34 14.78
CA PRO A 107 -9.52 -1.81 15.97
C PRO A 107 -9.17 -0.33 15.84
N LEU A 108 -9.42 0.44 16.91
CA LEU A 108 -9.14 1.89 16.94
C LEU A 108 -7.67 2.23 16.67
N ALA A 109 -6.75 1.30 16.96
CA ALA A 109 -5.32 1.48 16.68
C ALA A 109 -5.00 1.67 15.19
N PHE A 110 -5.87 1.22 14.28
CA PHE A 110 -5.72 1.42 12.84
C PHE A 110 -6.46 2.66 12.32
N GLN A 111 -7.42 3.21 13.08
CA GLN A 111 -8.23 4.36 12.68
C GLN A 111 -7.49 5.67 12.98
N LEU A 112 -6.49 6.01 12.15
CA LEU A 112 -5.61 7.17 12.40
C LEU A 112 -6.21 8.50 11.95
N ASP A 113 -7.29 8.50 11.18
CA ASP A 113 -8.00 9.70 10.76
C ASP A 113 -9.34 9.84 11.50
N PRO A 114 -9.45 10.73 12.49
CA PRO A 114 -10.69 10.93 13.23
C PRO A 114 -11.81 11.62 12.41
N THR A 115 -11.50 12.11 11.19
CA THR A 115 -12.49 12.70 10.27
C THR A 115 -13.13 11.65 9.36
N HIS A 116 -12.65 10.40 9.39
CA HIS A 116 -13.08 9.30 8.53
C HIS A 116 -13.02 9.63 7.02
N ALA A 117 -12.11 10.49 6.61
CA ALA A 117 -11.83 10.76 5.21
C ALA A 117 -10.95 9.66 4.59
N ALA A 118 -10.07 9.06 5.41
CA ALA A 118 -9.23 7.92 5.05
C ALA A 118 -9.50 6.76 6.02
N LEU A 119 -9.92 5.61 5.48
CA LEU A 119 -10.31 4.44 6.25
C LEU A 119 -9.27 3.32 6.10
N PRO A 120 -8.84 2.66 7.19
CA PRO A 120 -7.80 1.63 7.14
C PRO A 120 -8.29 0.36 6.45
N VAL A 121 -7.46 -0.26 5.61
CA VAL A 121 -7.79 -1.47 4.85
C VAL A 121 -6.91 -2.65 5.26
N ASP A 122 -5.62 -2.43 5.39
CA ASP A 122 -4.63 -3.47 5.71
C ASP A 122 -3.45 -2.88 6.48
N GLU A 123 -2.60 -3.80 6.97
CA GLU A 123 -1.39 -3.43 7.69
C GLU A 123 -0.26 -4.44 7.48
N SER A 124 0.97 -3.99 7.57
CA SER A 124 2.16 -4.85 7.62
C SER A 124 3.32 -4.11 8.29
N ASP A 125 4.41 -4.83 8.52
CA ASP A 125 5.67 -4.22 8.93
C ASP A 125 6.63 -4.19 7.74
N VAL A 126 7.07 -3.00 7.33
CA VAL A 126 8.16 -2.82 6.36
C VAL A 126 9.48 -3.01 7.08
N CYS A 127 10.29 -3.95 6.58
CA CYS A 127 11.54 -4.39 7.17
C CYS A 127 12.63 -4.52 6.10
N LEU A 128 13.82 -4.94 6.52
CA LEU A 128 14.85 -5.47 5.63
C LEU A 128 14.55 -6.94 5.34
N VAL A 129 14.59 -7.33 4.07
CA VAL A 129 14.43 -8.72 3.61
C VAL A 129 15.69 -9.16 2.88
N TYR A 130 16.11 -10.41 3.09
CA TYR A 130 17.36 -10.93 2.55
C TYR A 130 17.19 -12.26 1.82
N ASP A 131 18.05 -12.52 0.84
CA ASP A 131 18.16 -13.76 0.08
C ASP A 131 18.99 -14.79 0.86
N LYS A 132 18.34 -15.85 1.38
CA LYS A 132 18.98 -16.90 2.16
C LYS A 132 20.06 -17.64 1.37
N ALA A 133 19.85 -17.88 0.08
CA ALA A 133 20.80 -18.60 -0.77
C ALA A 133 22.08 -17.79 -0.98
N TYR A 134 21.96 -16.48 -1.20
CA TYR A 134 23.11 -15.58 -1.33
C TYR A 134 23.97 -15.60 -0.06
N PHE A 135 23.35 -15.34 1.10
CA PHE A 135 24.07 -15.29 2.38
C PHE A 135 24.73 -16.61 2.73
N SER A 136 24.06 -17.74 2.47
CA SER A 136 24.63 -19.08 2.69
C SER A 136 25.80 -19.36 1.77
N SER A 137 25.68 -19.10 0.46
CA SER A 137 26.72 -19.39 -0.52
C SER A 137 27.98 -18.55 -0.37
N HIS A 138 27.84 -17.33 0.15
CA HIS A 138 28.97 -16.41 0.42
C HIS A 138 29.51 -16.53 1.84
N ASN A 139 28.94 -17.42 2.67
CA ASN A 139 29.27 -17.56 4.10
C ASN A 139 29.25 -16.21 4.83
N LEU A 140 28.25 -15.38 4.49
CA LEU A 140 28.05 -14.05 5.04
C LEU A 140 27.03 -14.10 6.17
N THR A 141 27.32 -13.44 7.29
CA THR A 141 26.36 -13.29 8.39
C THR A 141 25.21 -12.36 7.97
N VAL A 142 23.98 -12.74 8.31
CA VAL A 142 22.82 -11.85 8.07
C VAL A 142 22.93 -10.62 8.98
N PRO A 143 22.73 -9.38 8.50
CA PRO A 143 22.72 -8.18 9.35
C PRO A 143 21.67 -8.32 10.47
N ALA A 144 21.98 -7.86 11.67
CA ALA A 144 21.08 -7.90 12.81
C ALA A 144 20.63 -6.50 13.26
N SER A 145 21.26 -5.44 12.74
CA SER A 145 20.97 -4.05 13.06
C SER A 145 21.13 -3.14 11.85
N LEU A 146 20.69 -1.90 11.97
CA LEU A 146 20.90 -0.87 10.94
C LEU A 146 22.39 -0.55 10.76
N GLU A 147 23.17 -0.54 11.83
CA GLU A 147 24.62 -0.28 11.81
C GLU A 147 25.39 -1.34 11.04
N ASP A 148 24.92 -2.58 11.00
CA ASP A 148 25.58 -3.61 10.21
C ASP A 148 25.61 -3.28 8.72
N LEU A 149 24.56 -2.63 8.19
CA LEU A 149 24.40 -2.34 6.76
C LEU A 149 25.51 -1.43 6.19
N ILE A 150 26.18 -0.64 7.04
CA ILE A 150 27.26 0.26 6.61
C ILE A 150 28.65 -0.39 6.73
N ARG A 151 28.74 -1.65 7.17
CA ARG A 151 30.01 -2.38 7.27
C ARG A 151 30.48 -2.81 5.87
N PRO A 152 31.79 -2.88 5.62
CA PRO A 152 32.36 -3.17 4.30
C PRO A 152 31.90 -4.49 3.67
N GLU A 153 31.57 -5.50 4.49
CA GLU A 153 31.10 -6.79 4.02
C GLU A 153 29.71 -6.78 3.38
N TYR A 154 28.91 -5.72 3.63
CA TYR A 154 27.58 -5.51 3.03
C TYR A 154 27.59 -4.50 1.89
N LYS A 155 28.79 -4.16 1.39
CA LYS A 155 28.93 -3.20 0.29
C LYS A 155 28.23 -3.69 -0.98
N ASP A 156 27.46 -2.78 -1.62
CA ASP A 156 26.71 -3.01 -2.87
C ASP A 156 25.54 -4.03 -2.73
N LEU A 157 25.16 -4.42 -1.50
CA LEU A 157 24.18 -5.48 -1.28
C LEU A 157 22.74 -4.99 -1.07
N LEU A 158 22.50 -3.72 -0.79
CA LEU A 158 21.18 -3.20 -0.46
C LEU A 158 20.55 -2.43 -1.62
N VAL A 159 19.31 -2.73 -1.94
CA VAL A 159 18.41 -1.89 -2.72
C VAL A 159 17.27 -1.37 -1.85
N MET A 160 16.87 -0.12 -2.09
CA MET A 160 15.71 0.51 -1.47
C MET A 160 14.95 1.40 -2.44
N GLU A 161 13.79 1.81 -2.06
CA GLU A 161 12.95 2.75 -2.78
C GLU A 161 13.23 4.21 -2.36
N ASN A 162 13.00 5.13 -3.28
CA ASN A 162 13.07 6.56 -3.01
C ASN A 162 11.93 7.00 -2.07
N PRO A 163 12.22 7.58 -0.90
CA PRO A 163 11.21 8.01 0.07
C PRO A 163 10.21 9.06 -0.45
N ALA A 164 10.54 9.78 -1.51
CA ALA A 164 9.64 10.76 -2.10
C ALA A 164 8.54 10.13 -2.96
N THR A 165 8.77 8.94 -3.52
CA THR A 165 7.90 8.27 -4.49
C THR A 165 7.26 7.01 -3.96
N SER A 166 7.88 6.35 -2.97
CA SER A 166 7.47 5.07 -2.41
C SER A 166 7.19 5.15 -0.91
N SER A 167 6.14 4.46 -0.47
CA SER A 167 5.82 4.33 0.95
C SER A 167 6.83 3.46 1.70
N THR A 168 7.26 2.34 1.15
CA THR A 168 8.27 1.47 1.77
C THR A 168 9.60 2.22 1.97
N GLY A 169 10.03 3.01 0.98
CA GLY A 169 11.20 3.86 1.12
C GLY A 169 11.04 4.92 2.21
N LEU A 170 9.88 5.58 2.31
CA LEU A 170 9.62 6.55 3.36
C LEU A 170 9.53 5.90 4.74
N VAL A 171 8.86 4.77 4.84
CA VAL A 171 8.78 3.99 6.09
C VAL A 171 10.18 3.66 6.61
N PHE A 172 11.10 3.21 5.75
CA PHE A 172 12.46 2.90 6.17
C PHE A 172 13.26 4.16 6.54
N LEU A 173 13.07 5.27 5.83
CA LEU A 173 13.64 6.56 6.25
C LEU A 173 13.18 6.91 7.67
N LEU A 174 11.90 6.80 7.97
CA LEU A 174 11.35 7.11 9.30
C LEU A 174 11.88 6.16 10.38
N ALA A 175 12.08 4.88 10.08
CA ALA A 175 12.75 3.93 10.99
C ALA A 175 14.15 4.41 11.36
N THR A 176 14.94 4.89 10.37
CA THR A 176 16.28 5.44 10.63
C THR A 176 16.26 6.75 11.40
N VAL A 177 15.29 7.64 11.15
CA VAL A 177 15.10 8.86 11.94
C VAL A 177 14.79 8.51 13.39
N LYS A 178 13.92 7.52 13.63
CA LYS A 178 13.59 7.04 14.96
C LYS A 178 14.82 6.48 15.69
N HIS A 179 15.60 5.66 15.00
CA HIS A 179 16.74 4.95 15.59
C HIS A 179 17.90 5.88 15.91
N PHE A 180 18.33 6.69 14.94
CA PHE A 180 19.53 7.54 15.08
C PHE A 180 19.22 8.94 15.63
N GLY A 181 17.97 9.38 15.54
CA GLY A 181 17.55 10.75 15.86
C GLY A 181 17.94 11.77 14.77
N ASP A 182 17.20 12.89 14.72
CA ASP A 182 17.49 14.02 13.82
C ASP A 182 18.52 14.96 14.49
N PRO A 183 19.61 15.39 13.78
CA PRO A 183 19.94 15.12 12.39
C PRO A 183 20.89 13.92 12.16
N ASN A 184 21.15 13.08 13.17
CA ASN A 184 22.19 12.05 13.13
C ASN A 184 21.91 10.96 12.07
N TYR A 185 20.63 10.68 11.75
CA TYR A 185 20.24 9.73 10.71
C TYR A 185 20.91 10.02 9.36
N LEU A 186 21.21 11.29 9.04
CA LEU A 186 21.91 11.66 7.79
C LEU A 186 23.33 11.12 7.72
N GLY A 187 23.99 10.93 8.88
CA GLY A 187 25.30 10.29 8.94
C GLY A 187 25.25 8.83 8.49
N PHE A 188 24.25 8.10 8.95
CA PHE A 188 23.99 6.74 8.50
C PHE A 188 23.75 6.67 6.98
N TRP A 189 22.89 7.53 6.44
CA TRP A 189 22.56 7.56 5.02
C TRP A 189 23.77 7.89 4.11
N LYS A 190 24.64 8.83 4.53
CA LYS A 190 25.89 9.12 3.81
C LYS A 190 26.83 7.91 3.78
N ASN A 191 26.93 7.18 4.91
CA ASN A 191 27.73 5.97 4.98
C ASN A 191 27.12 4.85 4.13
N LEU A 192 25.80 4.71 4.12
CA LEU A 192 25.09 3.70 3.34
C LEU A 192 25.23 3.98 1.83
N ARG A 193 25.15 5.25 1.42
CA ARG A 193 25.47 5.67 0.05
C ARG A 193 26.93 5.31 -0.33
N ALA A 194 27.88 5.62 0.53
CA ALA A 194 29.28 5.28 0.31
C ALA A 194 29.51 3.76 0.27
N ASN A 195 28.64 2.99 0.94
CA ASN A 195 28.62 1.52 0.91
C ASN A 195 27.85 0.95 -0.29
N GLY A 196 27.52 1.76 -1.30
CA GLY A 196 26.96 1.30 -2.56
C GLY A 196 25.47 1.01 -2.55
N LEU A 197 24.70 1.75 -1.74
CA LEU A 197 23.24 1.69 -1.76
C LEU A 197 22.69 1.93 -3.15
N VAL A 198 21.80 1.02 -3.60
CA VAL A 198 21.00 1.18 -4.83
C VAL A 198 19.65 1.79 -4.47
N VAL A 199 19.24 2.86 -5.16
CA VAL A 199 17.95 3.51 -4.98
C VAL A 199 17.15 3.43 -6.27
N VAL A 200 15.88 3.03 -6.16
CA VAL A 200 14.90 2.95 -7.27
C VAL A 200 13.61 3.69 -6.91
N ASP A 201 12.75 3.94 -7.89
CA ASP A 201 11.58 4.80 -7.67
C ASP A 201 10.38 4.10 -7.01
N GLY A 202 10.34 2.76 -6.98
CA GLY A 202 9.22 2.03 -6.41
C GLY A 202 9.52 0.57 -6.07
N TRP A 203 8.66 0.02 -5.23
CA TRP A 203 8.79 -1.31 -4.64
C TRP A 203 8.82 -2.44 -5.69
N GLU A 204 7.98 -2.40 -6.73
CA GLU A 204 8.02 -3.44 -7.78
C GLU A 204 9.39 -3.54 -8.45
N THR A 205 10.07 -2.42 -8.69
CA THR A 205 11.41 -2.40 -9.25
C THR A 205 12.44 -2.93 -8.25
N ALA A 206 12.37 -2.48 -6.99
CA ALA A 206 13.27 -2.97 -5.94
C ALA A 206 13.15 -4.48 -5.77
N TYR A 207 11.92 -4.98 -5.61
CA TYR A 207 11.66 -6.37 -5.25
C TYR A 207 11.80 -7.34 -6.43
N TYR A 208 11.19 -7.05 -7.58
CA TYR A 208 11.15 -7.98 -8.71
C TYR A 208 12.29 -7.81 -9.73
N THR A 209 13.00 -6.67 -9.71
CA THR A 209 14.10 -6.43 -10.66
C THR A 209 15.46 -6.47 -9.99
N ASN A 210 15.61 -5.78 -8.85
CA ASN A 210 16.91 -5.60 -8.19
C ASN A 210 17.22 -6.67 -7.15
N PHE A 211 16.22 -7.10 -6.37
CA PHE A 211 16.41 -8.10 -5.33
C PHE A 211 16.63 -9.50 -5.91
N SER A 212 17.65 -10.21 -5.42
CA SER A 212 18.00 -11.54 -5.92
C SER A 212 17.09 -12.64 -5.38
N GLY A 213 16.47 -12.45 -4.22
CA GLY A 213 15.73 -13.49 -3.51
C GLY A 213 14.34 -13.80 -4.07
N SER A 214 13.71 -12.90 -4.85
CA SER A 214 12.38 -13.12 -5.42
C SER A 214 12.47 -13.75 -6.82
N SER A 215 12.75 -12.96 -7.85
CA SER A 215 12.90 -13.47 -9.22
C SER A 215 14.17 -14.28 -9.44
N GLY A 216 15.13 -14.19 -8.51
CA GLY A 216 16.45 -14.83 -8.61
C GLY A 216 17.39 -14.19 -9.64
N LYS A 217 17.09 -12.99 -10.13
CA LYS A 217 17.82 -12.34 -11.22
C LYS A 217 18.47 -11.02 -10.85
N GLY A 218 18.02 -10.38 -9.76
CA GLY A 218 18.58 -9.13 -9.27
C GLY A 218 19.97 -9.31 -8.68
N LEU A 219 20.67 -8.20 -8.44
CA LEU A 219 22.03 -8.20 -7.93
C LEU A 219 22.11 -7.92 -6.42
N GLN A 220 21.08 -7.33 -5.83
CA GLN A 220 21.07 -6.96 -4.43
C GLN A 220 20.40 -8.04 -3.57
N PRO A 221 21.14 -8.68 -2.66
CA PRO A 221 20.58 -9.72 -1.79
C PRO A 221 19.86 -9.19 -0.55
N ILE A 222 19.76 -7.87 -0.39
CA ILE A 222 18.98 -7.20 0.65
C ILE A 222 18.08 -6.16 -0.01
N VAL A 223 16.82 -6.11 0.42
CA VAL A 223 15.82 -5.15 -0.06
C VAL A 223 15.01 -4.60 1.12
N ILE A 224 14.50 -3.37 0.98
CA ILE A 224 13.46 -2.86 1.88
C ILE A 224 12.13 -3.40 1.38
N SER A 225 11.43 -4.18 2.21
CA SER A 225 10.18 -4.81 1.84
C SER A 225 9.41 -5.25 3.10
N TYR A 226 8.59 -6.28 3.02
CA TYR A 226 7.65 -6.63 4.07
C TYR A 226 8.11 -7.82 4.90
N ALA A 227 7.86 -7.79 6.21
CA ALA A 227 8.11 -8.94 7.09
C ALA A 227 7.31 -10.19 6.68
N THR A 228 6.31 -10.03 5.85
CA THR A 228 5.45 -11.07 5.29
C THR A 228 5.95 -11.69 3.98
N ASP A 229 7.00 -11.14 3.36
CA ASP A 229 7.57 -11.66 2.11
C ASP A 229 7.97 -13.14 2.17
N PRO A 230 8.49 -13.68 3.30
CA PRO A 230 8.73 -15.10 3.39
C PRO A 230 7.49 -15.96 3.14
N ALA A 231 6.29 -15.49 3.51
CA ALA A 231 5.04 -16.17 3.20
C ALA A 231 4.65 -15.98 1.73
N ALA A 232 4.80 -14.76 1.20
CA ALA A 232 4.50 -14.44 -0.20
C ALA A 232 5.29 -15.32 -1.17
N GLU A 233 6.60 -15.51 -0.95
CA GLU A 233 7.46 -16.35 -1.80
C GLU A 233 7.00 -17.81 -1.79
N VAL A 234 6.59 -18.35 -0.64
CA VAL A 234 6.07 -19.71 -0.55
C VAL A 234 4.71 -19.85 -1.24
N MET A 235 3.84 -18.86 -1.09
CA MET A 235 2.48 -18.85 -1.67
C MET A 235 2.51 -18.71 -3.19
N ASN A 236 3.47 -17.93 -3.72
CA ASN A 236 3.64 -17.70 -5.15
C ASN A 236 4.46 -18.78 -5.88
N SER A 237 5.10 -19.68 -5.14
CA SER A 237 5.93 -20.70 -5.76
C SER A 237 5.09 -21.70 -6.57
N THR A 238 5.48 -21.92 -7.81
CA THR A 238 4.86 -22.93 -8.68
C THR A 238 5.24 -24.37 -8.29
N THR A 239 6.22 -24.52 -7.41
CA THR A 239 6.67 -25.82 -6.89
C THR A 239 6.67 -25.78 -5.36
N PRO A 240 6.31 -26.88 -4.67
CA PRO A 240 6.36 -26.92 -3.21
C PRO A 240 7.76 -26.58 -2.69
N LEU A 241 7.87 -25.61 -1.81
CA LEU A 241 9.10 -25.22 -1.12
C LEU A 241 9.13 -25.85 0.27
N ALA A 242 10.29 -26.38 0.67
CA ALA A 242 10.51 -26.86 2.04
C ALA A 242 10.59 -25.72 3.05
N ASP A 243 11.13 -24.57 2.62
CA ASP A 243 11.26 -23.34 3.39
C ASP A 243 11.18 -22.12 2.44
N SER A 244 10.97 -20.93 2.98
CA SER A 244 11.02 -19.70 2.19
C SER A 244 12.45 -19.40 1.71
N PRO A 245 12.63 -18.98 0.44
CA PRO A 245 13.94 -18.57 -0.09
C PRO A 245 14.46 -17.27 0.55
N VAL A 246 13.58 -16.48 1.14
CA VAL A 246 13.93 -15.21 1.77
C VAL A 246 13.70 -15.24 3.28
N GLY A 247 14.31 -14.30 3.99
CA GLY A 247 14.10 -14.09 5.42
C GLY A 247 14.01 -12.61 5.74
N SER A 248 13.36 -12.26 6.85
CA SER A 248 13.23 -10.88 7.33
C SER A 248 14.23 -10.59 8.44
N ILE A 249 14.79 -9.39 8.47
CA ILE A 249 15.69 -8.90 9.51
C ILE A 249 14.81 -8.11 10.51
N LEU A 250 14.65 -8.66 11.71
CA LEU A 250 13.71 -8.19 12.72
C LEU A 250 14.41 -7.62 13.97
N GLY A 251 15.59 -7.04 13.79
CA GLY A 251 16.30 -6.36 14.88
C GLY A 251 15.55 -5.12 15.40
N PRO A 252 15.97 -4.53 16.52
CA PRO A 252 15.38 -3.30 17.01
C PRO A 252 15.40 -2.19 15.96
N ASP A 253 14.27 -1.53 15.75
CA ASP A 253 14.08 -0.43 14.78
C ASP A 253 14.43 -0.74 13.32
N THR A 254 14.64 -2.02 12.95
CA THR A 254 14.86 -2.42 11.55
C THR A 254 13.57 -2.51 10.75
N CYS A 255 12.43 -2.40 11.43
CA CYS A 255 11.09 -2.43 10.86
C CYS A 255 10.27 -1.24 11.34
N PHE A 256 9.22 -0.87 10.57
CA PHE A 256 8.26 0.15 10.94
C PHE A 256 6.86 -0.28 10.48
N ARG A 257 5.82 -0.08 11.31
CA ARG A 257 4.45 -0.45 10.98
C ARG A 257 3.89 0.45 9.89
N GLN A 258 3.40 -0.17 8.82
CA GLN A 258 2.62 0.46 7.76
C GLN A 258 1.14 0.08 7.92
N ILE A 259 0.25 1.06 7.70
CA ILE A 259 -1.20 0.88 7.62
C ILE A 259 -1.64 1.60 6.35
N GLU A 260 -2.36 0.92 5.46
CA GLU A 260 -2.84 1.52 4.22
C GLU A 260 -4.32 1.90 4.30
N PHE A 261 -4.67 2.96 3.59
CA PHE A 261 -5.99 3.58 3.67
C PHE A 261 -6.65 3.66 2.30
N VAL A 262 -7.98 3.57 2.32
CA VAL A 262 -8.87 3.91 1.21
C VAL A 262 -9.64 5.17 1.54
N GLY A 263 -9.91 6.01 0.54
CA GLY A 263 -10.77 7.18 0.68
C GLY A 263 -11.56 7.46 -0.58
N ILE A 264 -12.72 8.09 -0.43
CA ILE A 264 -13.56 8.54 -1.53
C ILE A 264 -13.03 9.87 -2.04
N LEU A 265 -12.73 9.97 -3.33
CA LEU A 265 -12.18 11.20 -3.89
C LEU A 265 -13.21 12.33 -3.90
N THR A 266 -12.78 13.50 -3.44
CA THR A 266 -13.57 14.73 -3.54
C THR A 266 -13.89 15.05 -5.01
N GLY A 267 -15.15 15.28 -5.32
CA GLY A 267 -15.60 15.57 -6.68
C GLY A 267 -16.05 14.34 -7.48
N THR A 268 -16.08 13.14 -6.88
CA THR A 268 -16.70 11.98 -7.54
C THR A 268 -18.18 12.23 -7.90
N HIS A 269 -18.59 11.72 -9.04
CA HIS A 269 -20.00 11.68 -9.45
C HIS A 269 -20.69 10.36 -9.07
N GLN A 270 -19.97 9.41 -8.46
CA GLN A 270 -20.42 8.06 -8.09
C GLN A 270 -20.44 7.85 -6.57
N LEU A 271 -20.74 8.91 -5.78
CA LEU A 271 -20.62 8.89 -4.33
C LEU A 271 -21.23 7.63 -3.67
N GLY A 272 -22.49 7.30 -4.01
CA GLY A 272 -23.17 6.14 -3.40
C GLY A 272 -22.54 4.81 -3.78
N LEU A 273 -21.96 4.66 -4.98
CA LEU A 273 -21.22 3.47 -5.40
C LEU A 273 -19.83 3.42 -4.75
N ALA A 274 -19.15 4.55 -4.63
CA ALA A 274 -17.87 4.68 -3.95
C ALA A 274 -17.97 4.30 -2.47
N GLN A 275 -19.02 4.75 -1.76
CA GLN A 275 -19.30 4.36 -0.38
C GLN A 275 -19.47 2.84 -0.24
N LYS A 276 -20.26 2.22 -1.12
CA LYS A 276 -20.45 0.76 -1.14
C LYS A 276 -19.16 0.00 -1.44
N PHE A 277 -18.27 0.58 -2.27
CA PHE A 277 -16.99 -0.03 -2.56
C PHE A 277 -16.03 0.06 -1.37
N VAL A 278 -16.01 1.19 -0.66
CA VAL A 278 -15.28 1.32 0.59
C VAL A 278 -15.78 0.31 1.63
N ASP A 279 -17.11 0.21 1.84
CA ASP A 279 -17.69 -0.80 2.73
C ASP A 279 -17.31 -2.24 2.32
N PHE A 280 -17.27 -2.51 1.02
CA PHE A 280 -16.83 -3.79 0.49
C PHE A 280 -15.37 -4.08 0.79
N MET A 281 -14.45 -3.11 0.61
CA MET A 281 -13.03 -3.26 0.95
C MET A 281 -12.81 -3.52 2.45
N LEU A 282 -13.65 -2.94 3.31
CA LEU A 282 -13.61 -3.16 4.76
C LEU A 282 -14.38 -4.43 5.19
N GLY A 283 -15.12 -5.05 4.29
CA GLY A 283 -15.94 -6.22 4.56
C GLY A 283 -15.16 -7.53 4.53
N ALA A 284 -15.68 -8.55 5.22
CA ALA A 284 -14.99 -9.83 5.43
C ALA A 284 -14.53 -10.53 4.14
N GLN A 285 -15.27 -10.39 3.03
CA GLN A 285 -14.92 -11.03 1.77
C GLN A 285 -13.63 -10.45 1.16
N PHE A 286 -13.51 -9.12 1.09
CA PHE A 286 -12.31 -8.45 0.59
C PHE A 286 -11.15 -8.62 1.57
N GLN A 287 -11.41 -8.46 2.87
CA GLN A 287 -10.40 -8.62 3.92
C GLN A 287 -9.79 -10.04 3.94
N ALA A 288 -10.57 -11.07 3.62
CA ALA A 288 -10.07 -12.46 3.51
C ALA A 288 -9.21 -12.68 2.24
N ASP A 289 -9.34 -11.85 1.23
CA ASP A 289 -8.56 -11.91 -0.02
C ASP A 289 -7.15 -11.28 0.14
N ILE A 290 -7.04 -10.26 0.99
CA ILE A 290 -5.82 -9.46 1.19
C ILE A 290 -4.57 -10.34 1.42
N PRO A 291 -4.54 -11.31 2.35
CA PRO A 291 -3.33 -12.09 2.60
C PRO A 291 -2.88 -12.94 1.40
N GLY A 292 -3.81 -13.25 0.50
CA GLY A 292 -3.53 -14.05 -0.70
C GLY A 292 -3.17 -13.23 -1.94
N GLN A 293 -3.44 -11.92 -1.94
CA GLN A 293 -3.25 -11.06 -3.10
C GLN A 293 -2.23 -9.95 -2.85
N MET A 294 -2.28 -9.34 -1.67
CA MET A 294 -1.40 -8.25 -1.27
C MET A 294 -0.29 -8.72 -0.31
N TYR A 295 -0.41 -9.93 0.23
CA TYR A 295 0.54 -10.52 1.18
C TYR A 295 0.79 -9.68 2.45
N VAL A 296 -0.22 -8.93 2.86
CA VAL A 296 -0.24 -8.12 4.09
C VAL A 296 -1.38 -8.59 5.00
N TYR A 297 -1.46 -8.08 6.22
CA TYR A 297 -2.52 -8.44 7.17
C TYR A 297 -3.77 -7.61 6.94
N PRO A 298 -4.98 -8.21 6.99
CA PRO A 298 -6.23 -7.48 7.02
C PRO A 298 -6.38 -6.72 8.35
N VAL A 299 -6.99 -5.53 8.33
CA VAL A 299 -7.32 -4.79 9.57
C VAL A 299 -8.54 -5.37 10.30
N LEU A 300 -9.39 -6.12 9.60
CA LEU A 300 -10.54 -6.78 10.21
C LEU A 300 -10.07 -7.99 11.04
N PRO A 301 -10.36 -8.06 12.34
CA PRO A 301 -9.92 -9.16 13.19
C PRO A 301 -10.62 -10.47 12.83
N ASN A 302 -10.00 -11.59 13.23
CA ASN A 302 -10.54 -12.96 13.07
C ASN A 302 -10.66 -13.43 11.61
N ILE A 303 -10.02 -12.80 10.65
CA ILE A 303 -9.87 -13.33 9.30
C ILE A 303 -8.96 -14.56 9.35
N GLN A 304 -9.40 -15.65 8.72
CA GLN A 304 -8.60 -16.87 8.61
C GLN A 304 -7.45 -16.64 7.62
N LEU A 305 -6.23 -16.63 8.12
CA LEU A 305 -5.03 -16.49 7.31
C LEU A 305 -4.67 -17.80 6.59
N PRO A 306 -4.07 -17.75 5.37
CA PRO A 306 -3.52 -18.91 4.69
C PRO A 306 -2.46 -19.62 5.57
N ALA A 307 -2.37 -20.95 5.46
CA ALA A 307 -1.43 -21.74 6.29
C ALA A 307 0.04 -21.31 6.10
N ALA A 308 0.43 -20.96 4.86
CA ALA A 308 1.77 -20.45 4.59
C ALA A 308 2.00 -19.10 5.26
N PHE A 309 0.98 -18.23 5.27
CA PHE A 309 1.04 -16.94 5.93
C PHE A 309 1.25 -17.10 7.45
N VAL A 310 0.47 -17.97 8.09
CA VAL A 310 0.64 -18.29 9.52
C VAL A 310 2.02 -18.84 9.84
N LYS A 311 2.61 -19.65 8.93
CA LYS A 311 3.90 -20.31 9.15
C LYS A 311 5.10 -19.39 8.91
N TYR A 312 5.06 -18.52 7.89
CA TYR A 312 6.24 -17.83 7.38
C TYR A 312 6.19 -16.31 7.53
N ALA A 313 4.99 -15.70 7.60
CA ALA A 313 4.90 -14.28 7.88
C ALA A 313 5.37 -13.98 9.31
N GLN A 314 6.15 -12.93 9.46
CA GLN A 314 6.78 -12.59 10.74
C GLN A 314 6.27 -11.22 11.22
N THR A 315 6.27 -11.03 12.52
CA THR A 315 5.95 -9.74 13.14
C THR A 315 7.10 -9.33 14.04
N PRO A 316 7.71 -8.15 13.83
CA PRO A 316 8.78 -7.66 14.67
C PRO A 316 8.27 -7.40 16.10
N SER A 317 9.08 -7.72 17.10
CA SER A 317 8.73 -7.47 18.50
C SER A 317 8.93 -6.01 18.91
N GLN A 318 9.78 -5.28 18.21
CA GLN A 318 10.18 -3.89 18.49
C GLN A 318 10.29 -3.09 17.18
N PRO A 319 9.18 -2.85 16.46
CA PRO A 319 9.21 -1.99 15.29
C PRO A 319 9.44 -0.54 15.72
N ALA A 320 10.15 0.23 14.88
CA ALA A 320 10.24 1.67 15.05
C ALA A 320 8.84 2.29 14.94
N SER A 321 8.62 3.37 15.65
CA SER A 321 7.39 4.16 15.53
C SER A 321 7.68 5.64 15.80
N LEU A 322 6.97 6.51 15.10
CA LEU A 322 6.95 7.95 15.29
C LEU A 322 5.50 8.42 15.45
N ALA A 323 5.28 9.46 16.24
CA ALA A 323 3.95 10.02 16.38
C ALA A 323 3.45 10.58 15.03
N PRO A 324 2.16 10.41 14.67
CA PRO A 324 1.61 10.94 13.42
C PRO A 324 1.84 12.46 13.24
N ASP A 325 1.74 13.24 14.30
CA ASP A 325 1.99 14.68 14.26
C ASP A 325 3.47 15.01 13.99
N GLU A 326 4.38 14.20 14.48
CA GLU A 326 5.81 14.36 14.21
C GLU A 326 6.13 14.06 12.74
N ILE A 327 5.54 13.00 12.19
CA ILE A 327 5.63 12.69 10.75
C ILE A 327 5.03 13.82 9.92
N ALA A 328 3.82 14.28 10.28
CA ALA A 328 3.13 15.35 9.57
C ALA A 328 3.97 16.64 9.49
N LYS A 329 4.65 16.98 10.58
CA LYS A 329 5.46 18.20 10.70
C LYS A 329 6.78 18.12 9.94
N ASN A 330 7.44 16.97 9.94
CA ASN A 330 8.84 16.88 9.55
C ASN A 330 9.10 16.06 8.27
N ARG A 331 8.14 15.25 7.82
CA ARG A 331 8.29 14.33 6.68
C ARG A 331 8.96 14.98 5.47
N ASP A 332 8.46 16.11 5.01
CA ASP A 332 8.94 16.74 3.79
C ASP A 332 10.38 17.28 3.96
N VAL A 333 10.71 17.75 5.18
CA VAL A 333 12.06 18.17 5.53
C VAL A 333 13.03 16.97 5.55
N TRP A 334 12.61 15.84 6.14
CA TRP A 334 13.41 14.63 6.17
C TRP A 334 13.63 14.04 4.78
N ILE A 335 12.59 14.00 3.94
CA ILE A 335 12.71 13.55 2.53
C ILE A 335 13.70 14.45 1.77
N GLN A 336 13.60 15.77 1.90
CA GLN A 336 14.53 16.69 1.21
C GLN A 336 15.97 16.51 1.69
N ALA A 337 16.19 16.45 3.01
CA ALA A 337 17.52 16.26 3.58
C ALA A 337 18.13 14.90 3.18
N TRP A 338 17.31 13.84 3.13
CA TRP A 338 17.71 12.54 2.61
C TRP A 338 18.07 12.61 1.12
N THR A 339 17.26 13.27 0.30
CA THR A 339 17.49 13.46 -1.13
C THR A 339 18.85 14.14 -1.38
N ASP A 340 19.13 15.22 -0.64
CA ASP A 340 20.40 15.94 -0.73
C ASP A 340 21.60 15.09 -0.29
N ALA A 341 21.41 14.22 0.72
CA ALA A 341 22.49 13.39 1.26
C ALA A 341 22.78 12.13 0.41
N VAL A 342 21.76 11.57 -0.26
CA VAL A 342 21.84 10.27 -0.94
C VAL A 342 21.86 10.39 -2.46
N LEU A 343 21.10 11.31 -3.05
CA LEU A 343 20.98 11.41 -4.51
C LEU A 343 21.89 12.49 -5.13
N HIS A 344 22.38 13.45 -4.33
CA HIS A 344 23.26 14.56 -4.76
C HIS A 344 24.58 14.55 -4.04
#